data_de5038465d59b2a9295451ee00c63882
#
_entry.id   de5038465d59b2a9295451ee00c63882
#
_cell.length_a   1.000
_cell.length_b   1.000
_cell.length_c   1.000
_cell.angle_alpha   90.00
_cell.angle_beta   90.00
_cell.angle_gamma   90.00
#
_symmetry.space_group_name_H-M   'P 1'
#
loop_
_entity.id
_entity.type
_entity.pdbx_description
1 polymer ?
#
loop_
_entity_poly.entity_id
_entity_poly.type
_entity_poly.pdbx_seq_one_letter_code
_entity_poly.pdbx_strand_id
1 'polypeptide(L)'
;DVVGEGFDMAIRIGTLPDSTLIAQRLADVRMVACCSPAYVRRRGAPRAPADLERHPCLLYGHGGVVSWEFVVDGAVKSFDVQ
;
A
#
# COMPACT_ATOMS: atom_id res chain seq x y z
N ASP A 1 -15.24 -0.78 -14.46
CA ASP A 1 -15.75 -1.87 -15.30
C ASP A 1 -15.43 -1.63 -16.76
N VAL A 2 -14.51 -2.43 -17.29
CA VAL A 2 -14.03 -2.28 -18.67
C VAL A 2 -15.16 -2.50 -19.67
N VAL A 3 -15.94 -3.56 -19.48
CA VAL A 3 -17.01 -3.93 -20.41
C VAL A 3 -18.16 -2.93 -20.35
N GLY A 4 -18.60 -2.57 -19.14
CA GLY A 4 -19.71 -1.64 -18.96
C GLY A 4 -19.44 -0.23 -19.44
N GLU A 5 -18.17 0.18 -19.44
CA GLU A 5 -17.78 1.52 -19.86
C GLU A 5 -17.30 1.58 -21.31
N GLY A 6 -17.28 0.46 -22.01
CA GLY A 6 -16.91 0.40 -23.42
C GLY A 6 -15.43 0.49 -23.72
N PHE A 7 -14.58 0.24 -22.74
CA PHE A 7 -13.13 0.19 -22.95
C PHE A 7 -12.70 -1.16 -23.52
N ASP A 8 -11.67 -1.16 -24.33
CA ASP A 8 -11.08 -2.38 -24.89
C ASP A 8 -10.11 -3.06 -23.93
N MET A 9 -9.45 -2.28 -23.07
CA MET A 9 -8.40 -2.78 -22.19
C MET A 9 -8.27 -1.87 -20.96
N ALA A 10 -7.86 -2.45 -19.84
CA ALA A 10 -7.53 -1.70 -18.63
C ALA A 10 -6.27 -2.28 -17.98
N ILE A 11 -5.47 -1.41 -17.37
CA ILE A 11 -4.33 -1.79 -16.58
C ILE A 11 -4.67 -1.50 -15.12
N ARG A 12 -4.51 -2.50 -14.23
CA ARG A 12 -4.86 -2.35 -12.83
C ARG A 12 -3.70 -2.81 -11.94
N ILE A 13 -3.60 -2.17 -10.76
CA ILE A 13 -2.67 -2.55 -9.71
C ILE A 13 -3.48 -3.23 -8.61
N GLY A 14 -3.06 -4.42 -8.21
CA GLY A 14 -3.70 -5.17 -7.16
C GLY A 14 -4.23 -6.51 -7.62
N THR A 15 -5.01 -7.17 -6.75
CA THR A 15 -5.64 -8.44 -7.06
C THR A 15 -6.90 -8.19 -7.88
N LEU A 16 -7.03 -8.93 -8.97
CA LEU A 16 -8.21 -8.81 -9.83
C LEU A 16 -9.31 -9.74 -9.34
N PRO A 17 -10.56 -9.30 -9.33
CA PRO A 17 -11.69 -10.19 -9.09
C PRO A 17 -11.90 -11.12 -10.28
N ASP A 18 -12.61 -12.23 -10.05
CA ASP A 18 -13.00 -13.11 -11.14
C ASP A 18 -13.86 -12.34 -12.15
N SER A 19 -13.60 -12.61 -13.44
CA SER A 19 -14.21 -11.86 -14.51
C SER A 19 -14.23 -12.73 -15.76
N THR A 20 -15.06 -12.37 -16.74
CA THR A 20 -15.03 -12.98 -18.07
C THR A 20 -13.90 -12.44 -18.93
N LEU A 21 -13.20 -11.41 -18.46
CA LEU A 21 -12.07 -10.83 -19.16
C LEU A 21 -10.82 -11.67 -19.00
N ILE A 22 -9.97 -11.63 -20.01
CA ILE A 22 -8.66 -12.26 -19.96
C ILE A 22 -7.72 -11.31 -19.24
N ALA A 23 -7.06 -11.80 -18.19
CA ALA A 23 -6.10 -11.00 -17.42
C ALA A 23 -4.70 -11.51 -17.69
N GLN A 24 -3.76 -10.60 -17.89
CA GLN A 24 -2.36 -10.90 -18.06
C GLN A 24 -1.54 -10.08 -17.09
N ARG A 25 -0.68 -10.76 -16.34
CA ARG A 25 0.20 -10.09 -15.38
C ARG A 25 1.33 -9.39 -16.13
N LEU A 26 1.51 -8.11 -15.87
CA LEU A 26 2.57 -7.33 -16.50
C LEU A 26 3.81 -7.23 -15.65
N ALA A 27 3.65 -7.02 -14.34
CA ALA A 27 4.77 -6.88 -13.41
C ALA A 27 4.29 -7.00 -11.98
N ASP A 28 5.22 -7.24 -11.08
CA ASP A 28 4.95 -7.15 -9.65
C ASP A 28 5.09 -5.69 -9.19
N VAL A 29 4.24 -5.30 -8.26
CA VAL A 29 4.31 -3.99 -7.65
C VAL A 29 4.59 -4.19 -6.16
N ARG A 30 5.63 -3.53 -5.67
CA ARG A 30 5.99 -3.58 -4.26
C ARG A 30 5.64 -2.24 -3.61
N MET A 31 4.92 -2.32 -2.50
CA MET A 31 4.62 -1.16 -1.67
C MET A 31 5.70 -1.02 -0.60
N VAL A 32 6.22 0.18 -0.41
CA VAL A 32 7.25 0.44 0.59
C VAL A 32 6.86 1.65 1.43
N ALA A 33 7.20 1.59 2.72
CA ALA A 33 7.10 2.76 3.57
C ALA A 33 8.46 3.48 3.54
N CYS A 34 8.43 4.79 3.35
CA CYS A 34 9.67 5.55 3.23
C CYS A 34 9.52 6.93 3.84
N CYS A 35 10.64 7.55 4.14
CA CYS A 35 10.67 8.94 4.58
C CYS A 35 11.97 9.61 4.11
N SER A 36 11.99 10.94 4.17
CA SER A 36 13.15 11.69 3.72
C SER A 36 14.29 11.64 4.74
N PRO A 37 15.54 11.84 4.27
CA PRO A 37 16.67 11.98 5.22
C PRO A 37 16.48 13.14 6.20
N ALA A 38 15.87 14.24 5.76
CA ALA A 38 15.61 15.37 6.65
C ALA A 38 14.65 15.00 7.78
N TYR A 39 13.62 14.20 7.46
CA TYR A 39 12.70 13.71 8.47
C TYR A 39 13.41 12.85 9.52
N VAL A 40 14.26 11.93 9.06
CA VAL A 40 15.02 11.05 9.95
C VAL A 40 15.92 11.86 10.90
N ARG A 41 16.57 12.90 10.38
CA ARG A 41 17.41 13.77 11.21
C ARG A 41 16.60 14.51 12.28
N ARG A 42 15.36 14.88 11.96
CA ARG A 42 14.51 15.67 12.86
C ARG A 42 13.76 14.81 13.87
N ARG A 43 13.25 13.67 13.46
CA ARG A 43 12.33 12.85 14.26
C ARG A 43 12.83 11.45 14.55
N GLY A 44 13.95 11.04 13.97
CA GLY A 44 14.43 9.67 14.05
C GLY A 44 13.70 8.76 13.08
N ALA A 45 14.33 7.63 12.76
CA ALA A 45 13.77 6.67 11.82
C ALA A 45 12.92 5.63 12.56
N PRO A 46 11.73 5.28 12.04
CA PRO A 46 11.04 4.08 12.52
C PRO A 46 11.91 2.86 12.22
N ARG A 47 12.04 1.96 13.18
CA ARG A 47 12.86 0.75 13.02
C ARG A 47 12.02 -0.50 12.85
N ALA A 48 10.76 -0.44 13.24
CA ALA A 48 9.82 -1.55 13.11
C ALA A 48 8.45 -0.99 12.78
N PRO A 49 7.55 -1.80 12.18
CA PRO A 49 6.22 -1.32 11.82
C PRO A 49 5.44 -0.73 13.00
N ALA A 50 5.59 -1.28 14.20
CA ALA A 50 4.89 -0.77 15.37
C ALA A 50 5.29 0.67 15.73
N ASP A 51 6.49 1.11 15.32
CA ASP A 51 6.95 2.47 15.59
C ASP A 51 6.15 3.51 14.81
N LEU A 52 5.45 3.11 13.75
CA LEU A 52 4.66 4.03 12.93
C LEU A 52 3.52 4.69 13.70
N GLU A 53 3.09 4.13 14.81
CA GLU A 53 2.09 4.77 15.67
C GLU A 53 2.57 6.12 16.21
N ARG A 54 3.88 6.30 16.32
CA ARG A 54 4.48 7.52 16.84
C ARG A 54 4.94 8.50 15.77
N HIS A 55 4.64 8.21 14.51
CA HIS A 55 5.03 9.04 13.39
C HIS A 55 3.82 9.43 12.57
N PRO A 56 3.72 10.71 12.13
CA PRO A 56 2.68 11.09 11.19
C PRO A 56 2.94 10.43 9.84
N CYS A 57 1.91 9.90 9.22
CA CYS A 57 2.03 9.17 7.96
C CYS A 57 1.17 9.81 6.87
N LEU A 58 1.68 9.79 5.65
CA LEU A 58 0.90 10.16 4.47
C LEU A 58 0.17 8.93 3.96
N LEU A 59 -1.13 9.02 3.86
CA LEU A 59 -2.00 7.88 3.58
C LEU A 59 -2.75 8.08 2.27
N TYR A 60 -3.07 6.98 1.60
CA TYR A 60 -4.04 7.03 0.51
C TYR A 60 -5.45 7.11 1.09
N GLY A 61 -6.32 7.83 0.38
CA GLY A 61 -7.72 7.94 0.76
C GLY A 61 -8.04 9.21 1.51
N HIS A 62 -9.14 9.21 2.22
CA HIS A 62 -9.71 10.41 2.85
C HIS A 62 -9.61 10.35 4.36
N GLY A 63 -8.43 10.68 4.88
CA GLY A 63 -8.27 10.89 6.32
C GLY A 63 -8.51 9.66 7.19
N GLY A 64 -8.31 9.85 8.47
CA GLY A 64 -8.56 8.81 9.47
C GLY A 64 -7.44 7.79 9.57
N VAL A 65 -7.75 6.68 10.21
CA VAL A 65 -6.81 5.58 10.45
C VAL A 65 -6.88 4.58 9.31
N VAL A 66 -5.72 4.16 8.85
CA VAL A 66 -5.60 3.16 7.78
C VAL A 66 -4.74 2.01 8.29
N SER A 67 -5.07 0.79 7.93
CA SER A 67 -4.24 -0.36 8.25
C SER A 67 -3.22 -0.62 7.17
N TRP A 68 -1.96 -0.69 7.55
CA TRP A 68 -0.88 -1.11 6.67
C TRP A 68 -0.42 -2.50 7.09
N GLU A 69 -0.18 -3.35 6.10
CA GLU A 69 0.27 -4.71 6.34
C GLU A 69 1.76 -4.85 6.08
N PHE A 70 2.46 -5.53 6.99
CA PHE A 70 3.88 -5.83 6.87
C PHE A 70 4.12 -7.30 7.16
N VAL A 71 5.18 -7.85 6.59
CA VAL A 71 5.64 -9.18 6.94
C VAL A 71 6.63 -9.06 8.08
N VAL A 72 6.27 -9.61 9.23
CA VAL A 72 7.09 -9.57 10.45
C VAL A 72 7.34 -11.00 10.89
N ASP A 73 8.61 -11.42 10.92
CA ASP A 73 8.99 -12.78 11.28
C ASP A 73 8.25 -13.84 10.47
N GLY A 74 8.09 -13.59 9.16
CA GLY A 74 7.45 -14.51 8.25
C GLY A 74 5.93 -14.50 8.24
N ALA A 75 5.29 -13.66 9.04
CA ALA A 75 3.84 -13.57 9.12
C ALA A 75 3.37 -12.17 8.76
N VAL A 76 2.22 -12.09 8.08
CA VAL A 76 1.59 -10.81 7.76
C VAL A 76 0.93 -10.25 9.01
N LYS A 77 1.26 -9.02 9.37
CA LYS A 77 0.66 -8.31 10.49
C LYS A 77 0.19 -6.94 10.06
N SER A 78 -0.94 -6.51 10.58
CA SER A 78 -1.54 -5.21 10.28
C SER A 78 -1.23 -4.21 11.39
N PHE A 79 -0.94 -2.99 11.00
CA PHE A 79 -0.66 -1.88 11.92
C PHE A 79 -1.49 -0.68 11.50
N ASP A 80 -2.20 -0.07 12.46
CA ASP A 80 -2.97 1.13 12.20
C ASP A 80 -2.04 2.33 12.17
N VAL A 81 -2.17 3.14 11.14
CA VAL A 81 -1.36 4.36 10.95
C VAL A 81 -2.27 5.55 10.68
N GLN A 82 -1.80 6.73 11.03
CA GLN A 82 -2.54 7.96 10.77
C GLN A 82 -1.62 9.18 10.66
#